data_e9bb243994e7349edb5cd8fd0a3ccd6c
#
_entry.id   e9bb243994e7349edb5cd8fd0a3ccd6c
#
_cell.length_a   1.000
_cell.length_b   1.000
_cell.length_c   1.000
_cell.angle_alpha   90.00
_cell.angle_beta   90.00
_cell.angle_gamma   90.00
#
_symmetry.space_group_name_H-M   'P 1'
#
loop_
_entity.id
_entity.type
_entity.pdbx_description
1 polymer ?
#
loop_
_entity_poly.entity_id
_entity_poly.type
_entity_poly.pdbx_seq_one_letter_code
_entity_poly.pdbx_strand_id
1 'polypeptide(L)'
;MARQNTGSVFEKLWSDGTTTSYGAYVRAYGGREKLTFGTTKQGWNRQRAEIETEKILQQIERGVWVPPRLEPRQDRLEQAMADLGVQVDERFRVFAKRWWRTKQLGLDDDTINDYEWRLRYLDAFFGRYRLSQITPRLVDRFRDELHEQAEAIRAAAVRGRSLSETVTDRRGRTYERRRRPLSNTSINAMITLLGQILQQAVDYEQIDRNPVRVGGRSARFLKRTRPNRTFLEVDEFIALLDAASELEDEAREDFKGLGRRAMIATLGLAGLRIGELVDLKVAQVDLQRSRLKLTDSKTEAGVREVEISLHLRDELLEHVMDRRARKLPHGPADHFFGTSSGSRRDADRFRDRILARAVERANANRNALGLAELPAITPHSLRRTWATFAAMIGRDPKWIASQIGHTSPSFTFSVYQQVATRRFVDEQALWSLMRFADEPSERVPSRQMTRGTPTHDGSQAGAFDLAVERLGDHEH
;
A
#
# COMPACT_ATOMS: atom_id res chain seq x y z
N MET A 1 32.41 -0.27 -6.05
CA MET A 1 31.28 -0.35 -7.00
C MET A 1 30.76 -1.79 -6.98
N ALA A 2 29.51 -2.00 -6.58
CA ALA A 2 28.88 -3.33 -6.64
C ALA A 2 28.64 -3.67 -8.12
N ARG A 3 29.15 -4.82 -8.59
CA ARG A 3 28.88 -5.31 -9.95
C ARG A 3 27.38 -5.50 -10.12
N GLN A 4 26.78 -4.83 -11.11
CA GLN A 4 25.39 -5.04 -11.50
C GLN A 4 25.13 -6.51 -11.81
N ASN A 5 23.96 -7.02 -11.43
CA ASN A 5 23.48 -8.31 -11.87
C ASN A 5 23.34 -8.27 -13.40
N THR A 6 24.02 -9.16 -14.10
CA THR A 6 24.06 -9.17 -15.57
C THR A 6 23.56 -10.50 -16.10
N GLY A 7 22.81 -10.45 -17.19
CA GLY A 7 22.36 -11.62 -17.95
C GLY A 7 22.74 -11.51 -19.41
N SER A 8 23.02 -12.62 -20.04
CA SER A 8 23.27 -12.69 -21.49
C SER A 8 22.56 -13.91 -22.07
N VAL A 9 21.77 -13.69 -23.12
CA VAL A 9 21.09 -14.78 -23.83
C VAL A 9 22.11 -15.53 -24.71
N PHE A 10 21.99 -16.84 -24.77
CA PHE A 10 22.73 -17.70 -25.72
C PHE A 10 21.76 -18.49 -26.59
N GLU A 11 22.23 -18.79 -27.79
CA GLU A 11 21.59 -19.69 -28.76
C GLU A 11 22.54 -20.83 -29.08
N LYS A 12 22.01 -22.04 -29.17
CA LYS A 12 22.80 -23.21 -29.55
C LYS A 12 22.03 -24.03 -30.58
N LEU A 13 22.54 -24.05 -31.80
CA LEU A 13 22.04 -24.92 -32.86
C LEU A 13 22.41 -26.40 -32.55
N TRP A 14 21.47 -27.29 -32.71
CA TRP A 14 21.67 -28.72 -32.53
C TRP A 14 22.31 -29.35 -33.76
N SER A 15 22.78 -30.57 -33.63
CA SER A 15 23.38 -31.35 -34.70
C SER A 15 22.41 -31.69 -35.87
N ASP A 16 21.09 -31.54 -35.64
CA ASP A 16 20.08 -31.72 -36.66
C ASP A 16 19.97 -30.51 -37.63
N GLY A 17 20.73 -29.44 -37.41
CA GLY A 17 20.78 -28.23 -38.23
C GLY A 17 19.51 -27.40 -38.28
N THR A 18 18.43 -27.79 -37.56
CA THR A 18 17.13 -27.17 -37.62
C THR A 18 16.61 -26.72 -36.26
N THR A 19 17.03 -27.39 -35.19
CA THR A 19 16.58 -27.10 -33.83
C THR A 19 17.59 -26.19 -33.11
N THR A 20 17.15 -25.03 -32.71
CA THR A 20 17.93 -24.10 -31.88
C THR A 20 17.42 -24.14 -30.45
N SER A 21 18.28 -24.31 -29.46
CA SER A 21 17.95 -24.11 -28.04
C SER A 21 18.36 -22.73 -27.59
N TYR A 22 17.51 -22.15 -26.76
CA TYR A 22 17.68 -20.83 -26.18
C TYR A 22 17.86 -20.91 -24.67
N GLY A 23 18.64 -20.00 -24.12
CA GLY A 23 18.89 -19.91 -22.70
C GLY A 23 19.63 -18.63 -22.34
N ALA A 24 19.98 -18.50 -21.06
CA ALA A 24 20.73 -17.36 -20.57
C ALA A 24 21.84 -17.77 -19.61
N TYR A 25 22.88 -16.96 -19.57
CA TYR A 25 23.83 -16.93 -18.45
C TYR A 25 23.45 -15.77 -17.54
N VAL A 26 23.19 -16.07 -16.29
CA VAL A 26 22.82 -15.06 -15.28
C VAL A 26 23.84 -15.08 -14.16
N ARG A 27 24.28 -13.90 -13.73
CA ARG A 27 25.20 -13.76 -12.59
C ARG A 27 24.40 -13.28 -11.39
N ALA A 28 24.32 -14.10 -10.34
CA ALA A 28 23.62 -13.80 -9.11
C ALA A 28 24.30 -14.46 -7.90
N TYR A 29 24.18 -13.85 -6.75
CA TYR A 29 24.64 -14.38 -5.45
C TYR A 29 26.11 -14.90 -5.48
N GLY A 30 26.99 -14.17 -6.18
CA GLY A 30 28.40 -14.51 -6.31
C GLY A 30 28.72 -15.67 -7.30
N GLY A 31 27.69 -16.24 -7.93
CA GLY A 31 27.84 -17.35 -8.92
C GLY A 31 27.36 -16.95 -10.31
N ARG A 32 27.74 -17.79 -11.32
CA ARG A 32 27.20 -17.72 -12.69
C ARG A 32 26.37 -18.97 -12.94
N GLU A 33 25.10 -18.77 -13.28
CA GLU A 33 24.16 -19.84 -13.62
C GLU A 33 23.92 -19.89 -15.12
N LYS A 34 23.88 -21.11 -15.68
CA LYS A 34 23.42 -21.34 -17.03
C LYS A 34 22.00 -21.87 -16.99
N LEU A 35 21.10 -21.14 -17.62
CA LEU A 35 19.68 -21.48 -17.71
C LEU A 35 19.35 -21.88 -19.13
N THR A 36 18.67 -23.00 -19.32
CA THR A 36 18.14 -23.42 -20.62
C THR A 36 16.63 -23.25 -20.59
N PHE A 37 16.08 -22.47 -21.50
CA PHE A 37 14.66 -22.16 -21.51
C PHE A 37 13.86 -23.13 -22.36
N GLY A 38 14.35 -23.46 -23.55
CA GLY A 38 13.68 -24.38 -24.46
C GLY A 38 14.21 -24.29 -25.88
N THR A 39 13.48 -24.88 -26.83
CA THR A 39 13.89 -24.99 -28.24
C THR A 39 12.91 -24.32 -29.19
N THR A 40 13.34 -24.13 -30.45
CA THR A 40 12.47 -23.66 -31.52
C THR A 40 11.22 -24.54 -31.68
N LYS A 41 11.32 -25.84 -31.49
CA LYS A 41 10.19 -26.79 -31.53
C LYS A 41 9.17 -26.54 -30.42
N GLN A 42 9.58 -25.92 -29.33
CA GLN A 42 8.73 -25.53 -28.18
C GLN A 42 8.27 -24.07 -28.26
N GLY A 43 8.45 -23.43 -29.40
CA GLY A 43 8.04 -22.03 -29.61
C GLY A 43 8.95 -20.99 -28.98
N TRP A 44 10.20 -21.37 -28.64
CA TRP A 44 11.20 -20.41 -28.16
C TRP A 44 11.92 -19.74 -29.33
N ASN A 45 12.19 -18.46 -29.13
CA ASN A 45 13.01 -17.62 -29.99
C ASN A 45 13.88 -16.68 -29.13
N ARG A 46 14.75 -15.93 -29.76
CA ARG A 46 15.67 -15.00 -29.07
C ARG A 46 14.93 -13.95 -28.25
N GLN A 47 13.93 -13.31 -28.83
CA GLN A 47 13.15 -12.27 -28.16
C GLN A 47 12.47 -12.79 -26.89
N ARG A 48 11.86 -13.98 -26.95
CA ARG A 48 11.25 -14.64 -25.79
C ARG A 48 12.28 -14.97 -24.71
N ALA A 49 13.48 -15.39 -25.12
CA ALA A 49 14.58 -15.67 -24.18
C ALA A 49 15.11 -14.39 -23.52
N GLU A 50 15.16 -13.28 -24.23
CA GLU A 50 15.53 -11.96 -23.68
C GLU A 50 14.52 -11.50 -22.63
N ILE A 51 13.22 -11.57 -22.93
CA ILE A 51 12.13 -11.22 -21.99
C ILE A 51 12.22 -12.08 -20.73
N GLU A 52 12.45 -13.39 -20.87
CA GLU A 52 12.54 -14.29 -19.71
C GLU A 52 13.80 -14.02 -18.87
N THR A 53 14.90 -13.68 -19.53
CA THR A 53 16.14 -13.27 -18.85
C THR A 53 15.93 -11.99 -18.04
N GLU A 54 15.24 -11.00 -18.61
CA GLU A 54 14.89 -9.75 -17.91
C GLU A 54 14.06 -10.01 -16.65
N LYS A 55 13.03 -10.86 -16.74
CA LYS A 55 12.22 -11.27 -15.59
C LYS A 55 13.07 -11.93 -14.50
N ILE A 56 13.99 -12.78 -14.87
CA ILE A 56 14.90 -13.43 -13.93
C ILE A 56 15.80 -12.40 -13.25
N LEU A 57 16.34 -11.43 -13.98
CA LEU A 57 17.14 -10.34 -13.42
C LEU A 57 16.34 -9.51 -12.42
N GLN A 58 15.10 -9.18 -12.73
CA GLN A 58 14.19 -8.50 -11.81
C GLN A 58 13.92 -9.32 -10.53
N GLN A 59 13.72 -10.64 -10.66
CA GLN A 59 13.57 -11.54 -9.51
C GLN A 59 14.84 -11.60 -8.65
N ILE A 60 16.01 -11.56 -9.28
CA ILE A 60 17.31 -11.50 -8.58
C ILE A 60 17.43 -10.18 -7.81
N GLU A 61 17.07 -9.06 -8.43
CA GLU A 61 17.06 -7.75 -7.78
C GLU A 61 16.09 -7.71 -6.57
N ARG A 62 14.96 -8.38 -6.69
CA ARG A 62 13.98 -8.54 -5.60
C ARG A 62 14.42 -9.56 -4.54
N GLY A 63 15.48 -10.34 -4.79
CA GLY A 63 16.02 -11.37 -3.88
C GLY A 63 15.11 -12.60 -3.72
N VAL A 64 14.21 -12.87 -4.68
CA VAL A 64 13.28 -14.00 -4.66
C VAL A 64 13.69 -15.13 -5.61
N TRP A 65 14.62 -14.87 -6.51
CA TRP A 65 15.11 -15.91 -7.42
C TRP A 65 16.01 -16.89 -6.71
N VAL A 66 15.75 -18.20 -6.91
CA VAL A 66 16.59 -19.29 -6.40
C VAL A 66 17.32 -19.93 -7.57
N PRO A 67 18.68 -20.00 -7.55
CA PRO A 67 19.44 -20.68 -8.60
C PRO A 67 19.03 -22.15 -8.72
N PRO A 68 18.89 -22.72 -9.93
CA PRO A 68 18.51 -24.12 -10.12
C PRO A 68 19.40 -25.13 -9.39
N ARG A 69 20.68 -24.81 -9.17
CA ARG A 69 21.61 -25.63 -8.39
C ARG A 69 21.20 -25.77 -6.91
N LEU A 70 20.48 -24.80 -6.38
CA LEU A 70 20.00 -24.79 -4.99
C LEU A 70 18.58 -25.37 -4.86
N GLU A 71 17.90 -25.64 -5.98
CA GLU A 71 16.62 -26.35 -5.95
C GLU A 71 16.82 -27.83 -5.66
N PRO A 72 16.06 -28.44 -4.73
CA PRO A 72 16.08 -29.85 -4.50
C PRO A 72 15.86 -30.64 -5.80
N ARG A 73 16.63 -31.72 -6.01
CA ARG A 73 16.51 -32.57 -7.23
C ARG A 73 15.08 -33.05 -7.44
N GLN A 74 14.40 -33.34 -6.35
CA GLN A 74 13.01 -33.81 -6.37
C GLN A 74 12.04 -32.76 -6.87
N ASP A 75 12.19 -31.47 -6.43
CA ASP A 75 11.35 -30.37 -6.91
C ASP A 75 11.52 -30.13 -8.41
N ARG A 76 12.75 -30.25 -8.91
CA ARG A 76 13.04 -30.15 -10.36
C ARG A 76 12.40 -31.26 -11.17
N LEU A 77 12.41 -32.50 -10.64
CA LEU A 77 11.75 -33.62 -11.29
C LEU A 77 10.23 -33.45 -11.30
N GLU A 78 9.63 -33.10 -10.18
CA GLU A 78 8.20 -32.83 -10.08
C GLU A 78 7.77 -31.70 -11.04
N GLN A 79 8.56 -30.64 -11.16
CA GLN A 79 8.32 -29.56 -12.13
C GLN A 79 8.37 -30.07 -13.58
N ALA A 80 9.39 -30.85 -13.92
CA ALA A 80 9.54 -31.42 -15.27
C ALA A 80 8.37 -32.35 -15.62
N MET A 81 7.93 -33.17 -14.68
CA MET A 81 6.75 -34.04 -14.88
C MET A 81 5.48 -33.22 -15.09
N ALA A 82 5.26 -32.17 -14.30
CA ALA A 82 4.12 -31.29 -14.44
C ALA A 82 4.13 -30.52 -15.79
N ASP A 83 5.30 -30.07 -16.24
CA ASP A 83 5.48 -29.41 -17.56
C ASP A 83 5.19 -30.37 -18.73
N LEU A 84 5.31 -31.68 -18.53
CA LEU A 84 4.95 -32.74 -19.49
C LEU A 84 3.49 -33.16 -19.37
N GLY A 85 2.69 -32.53 -18.50
CA GLY A 85 1.28 -32.88 -18.28
C GLY A 85 1.06 -34.18 -17.51
N VAL A 86 2.10 -34.74 -16.88
CA VAL A 86 1.98 -35.92 -16.02
C VAL A 86 1.35 -35.51 -14.71
N GLN A 87 0.18 -36.09 -14.40
CA GLN A 87 -0.53 -35.84 -13.14
C GLN A 87 0.23 -36.50 -11.97
N VAL A 88 0.83 -35.71 -11.11
CA VAL A 88 1.58 -36.14 -9.93
C VAL A 88 1.03 -35.39 -8.72
N ASP A 89 0.95 -36.06 -7.57
CA ASP A 89 0.74 -35.38 -6.28
C ASP A 89 2.01 -34.59 -5.93
N GLU A 90 2.10 -33.41 -6.51
CA GLU A 90 3.29 -32.54 -6.40
C GLU A 90 3.33 -31.78 -5.06
N ARG A 91 4.50 -31.29 -4.72
CA ARG A 91 4.65 -30.45 -3.53
C ARG A 91 4.04 -29.06 -3.73
N PHE A 92 3.50 -28.50 -2.64
CA PHE A 92 2.94 -27.14 -2.64
C PHE A 92 3.91 -26.11 -3.24
N ARG A 93 5.20 -26.19 -2.92
CA ARG A 93 6.23 -25.29 -3.46
C ARG A 93 6.27 -25.29 -4.98
N VAL A 94 6.23 -26.47 -5.60
CA VAL A 94 6.31 -26.63 -7.05
C VAL A 94 5.04 -26.07 -7.69
N PHE A 95 3.88 -26.45 -7.18
CA PHE A 95 2.60 -25.98 -7.66
C PHE A 95 2.43 -24.46 -7.49
N ALA A 96 2.73 -23.91 -6.31
CA ALA A 96 2.60 -22.47 -6.01
C ALA A 96 3.55 -21.64 -6.90
N LYS A 97 4.75 -22.14 -7.21
CA LYS A 97 5.71 -21.47 -8.10
C LYS A 97 5.17 -21.39 -9.55
N ARG A 98 4.55 -22.49 -10.04
CA ARG A 98 3.90 -22.51 -11.35
C ARG A 98 2.67 -21.60 -11.39
N TRP A 99 1.83 -21.67 -10.36
CA TRP A 99 0.68 -20.80 -10.19
C TRP A 99 1.10 -19.31 -10.21
N TRP A 100 2.17 -18.96 -9.51
CA TRP A 100 2.65 -17.59 -9.44
C TRP A 100 3.16 -17.07 -10.79
N ARG A 101 3.85 -17.87 -11.56
CA ARG A 101 4.32 -17.50 -12.91
C ARG A 101 3.19 -17.01 -13.80
N THR A 102 2.03 -17.64 -13.72
CA THR A 102 0.85 -17.24 -14.50
C THR A 102 0.13 -16.04 -13.86
N LYS A 103 -0.01 -16.05 -12.53
CA LYS A 103 -0.78 -15.04 -11.79
C LYS A 103 -0.15 -13.65 -11.84
N GLN A 104 1.17 -13.54 -11.86
CA GLN A 104 1.88 -12.26 -11.85
C GLN A 104 1.76 -11.47 -13.16
N LEU A 105 1.29 -12.10 -14.24
CA LEU A 105 1.16 -11.43 -15.55
C LEU A 105 0.13 -10.30 -15.47
N GLY A 106 0.57 -9.08 -15.81
CA GLY A 106 -0.30 -7.89 -15.80
C GLY A 106 -0.53 -7.26 -14.41
N LEU A 107 0.12 -7.77 -13.35
CA LEU A 107 0.09 -7.12 -12.06
C LEU A 107 1.13 -5.99 -11.97
N ASP A 108 0.81 -4.97 -11.19
CA ASP A 108 1.77 -3.91 -10.83
C ASP A 108 2.78 -4.37 -9.77
N ASP A 109 3.92 -3.67 -9.69
CA ASP A 109 5.04 -4.03 -8.83
C ASP A 109 4.70 -4.11 -7.34
N ASP A 110 3.84 -3.21 -6.83
CA ASP A 110 3.44 -3.22 -5.42
C ASP A 110 2.60 -4.46 -5.11
N THR A 111 1.69 -4.81 -6.02
CA THR A 111 0.88 -6.02 -5.92
C THR A 111 1.76 -7.27 -6.01
N ILE A 112 2.72 -7.31 -6.93
CA ILE A 112 3.70 -8.40 -7.03
C ILE A 112 4.47 -8.56 -5.71
N ASN A 113 5.03 -7.47 -5.17
CA ASN A 113 5.78 -7.49 -3.91
C ASN A 113 4.94 -8.02 -2.72
N ASP A 114 3.66 -7.63 -2.66
CA ASP A 114 2.74 -8.09 -1.61
C ASP A 114 2.42 -9.59 -1.72
N TYR A 115 2.17 -10.09 -2.95
CA TYR A 115 1.99 -11.52 -3.18
C TYR A 115 3.27 -12.32 -2.86
N GLU A 116 4.43 -11.88 -3.30
CA GLU A 116 5.71 -12.53 -3.03
C GLU A 116 6.04 -12.57 -1.54
N TRP A 117 5.70 -11.49 -0.81
CA TRP A 117 5.83 -11.46 0.64
C TRP A 117 4.96 -12.53 1.31
N ARG A 118 3.70 -12.68 0.91
CA ARG A 118 2.79 -13.72 1.44
C ARG A 118 3.23 -15.12 1.04
N LEU A 119 3.65 -15.30 -0.20
CA LEU A 119 4.13 -16.59 -0.72
C LEU A 119 5.34 -17.09 0.07
N ARG A 120 6.22 -16.23 0.54
CA ARG A 120 7.35 -16.63 1.40
C ARG A 120 6.89 -17.30 2.70
N TYR A 121 5.85 -16.78 3.34
CA TYR A 121 5.27 -17.42 4.53
C TYR A 121 4.63 -18.76 4.19
N LEU A 122 3.89 -18.82 3.10
CA LEU A 122 3.24 -20.06 2.65
C LEU A 122 4.28 -21.13 2.26
N ASP A 123 5.34 -20.75 1.53
CA ASP A 123 6.40 -21.67 1.14
C ASP A 123 7.20 -22.17 2.35
N ALA A 124 7.51 -21.31 3.30
CA ALA A 124 8.23 -21.70 4.52
C ALA A 124 7.48 -22.77 5.32
N PHE A 125 6.14 -22.69 5.38
CA PHE A 125 5.32 -23.62 6.13
C PHE A 125 4.87 -24.82 5.27
N PHE A 126 4.22 -24.57 4.12
CA PHE A 126 3.59 -25.59 3.30
C PHE A 126 4.51 -26.18 2.23
N GLY A 127 5.61 -25.52 1.86
CA GLY A 127 6.42 -25.86 0.71
C GLY A 127 6.89 -27.31 0.62
N ARG A 128 7.10 -27.96 1.77
CA ARG A 128 7.53 -29.37 1.89
C ARG A 128 6.40 -30.38 1.77
N TYR A 129 5.16 -29.96 1.97
CA TYR A 129 4.00 -30.87 1.94
C TYR A 129 3.52 -31.10 0.51
N ARG A 130 3.04 -32.30 0.23
CA ARG A 130 2.30 -32.59 -1.00
C ARG A 130 0.93 -31.96 -0.94
N LEU A 131 0.32 -31.67 -2.09
CA LEU A 131 -1.00 -31.04 -2.14
C LEU A 131 -2.05 -31.87 -1.39
N SER A 132 -2.04 -33.20 -1.54
CA SER A 132 -2.94 -34.11 -0.82
C SER A 132 -2.77 -34.12 0.71
N GLN A 133 -1.59 -33.74 1.20
CA GLN A 133 -1.28 -33.68 2.63
C GLN A 133 -1.76 -32.39 3.30
N ILE A 134 -2.16 -31.39 2.52
CA ILE A 134 -2.65 -30.12 3.08
C ILE A 134 -4.10 -30.28 3.52
N THR A 135 -4.26 -30.58 4.79
CA THR A 135 -5.57 -30.78 5.42
C THR A 135 -6.09 -29.47 6.03
N PRO A 136 -7.42 -29.37 6.29
CA PRO A 136 -7.99 -28.26 7.07
C PRO A 136 -7.26 -28.01 8.40
N ARG A 137 -6.89 -29.08 9.10
CA ARG A 137 -6.16 -29.00 10.39
C ARG A 137 -4.76 -28.41 10.22
N LEU A 138 -4.08 -28.69 9.08
CA LEU A 138 -2.78 -28.11 8.81
C LEU A 138 -2.89 -26.61 8.50
N VAL A 139 -3.96 -26.16 7.86
CA VAL A 139 -4.27 -24.73 7.63
C VAL A 139 -4.53 -24.03 8.97
N ASP A 140 -5.30 -24.64 9.87
CA ASP A 140 -5.55 -24.09 11.20
C ASP A 140 -4.24 -23.93 11.97
N ARG A 141 -3.38 -24.95 11.96
CA ARG A 141 -2.06 -24.91 12.59
C ARG A 141 -1.21 -23.75 12.06
N PHE A 142 -1.15 -23.54 10.75
CA PHE A 142 -0.44 -22.40 10.16
C PHE A 142 -0.96 -21.06 10.69
N ARG A 143 -2.28 -20.90 10.72
CA ARG A 143 -2.93 -19.71 11.26
C ARG A 143 -2.53 -19.46 12.72
N ASP A 144 -2.64 -20.50 13.54
CA ASP A 144 -2.44 -20.43 14.98
C ASP A 144 -0.98 -20.13 15.32
N GLU A 145 -0.01 -20.77 14.64
CA GLU A 145 1.43 -20.50 14.81
C GLU A 145 1.77 -19.02 14.48
N LEU A 146 1.21 -18.46 13.40
CA LEU A 146 1.43 -17.05 13.05
C LEU A 146 0.78 -16.10 14.07
N HIS A 147 -0.40 -16.45 14.56
CA HIS A 147 -1.10 -15.66 15.58
C HIS A 147 -0.33 -15.67 16.91
N GLU A 148 0.09 -16.84 17.39
CA GLU A 148 0.90 -16.98 18.61
C GLU A 148 2.23 -16.20 18.53
N GLN A 149 2.93 -16.28 17.39
CA GLN A 149 4.13 -15.48 17.16
C GLN A 149 3.84 -13.97 17.22
N ALA A 150 2.73 -13.52 16.65
CA ALA A 150 2.35 -12.12 16.69
C ALA A 150 2.02 -11.66 18.12
N GLU A 151 1.30 -12.48 18.90
CA GLU A 151 0.99 -12.20 20.31
C GLU A 151 2.26 -12.17 21.18
N ALA A 152 3.19 -13.09 20.96
CA ALA A 152 4.48 -13.09 21.66
C ALA A 152 5.27 -11.80 21.43
N ILE A 153 5.28 -11.29 20.17
CA ILE A 153 5.94 -10.02 19.84
C ILE A 153 5.22 -8.84 20.52
N ARG A 154 3.88 -8.80 20.55
CA ARG A 154 3.09 -7.77 21.25
C ARG A 154 3.36 -7.80 22.76
N ALA A 155 3.32 -8.97 23.36
CA ALA A 155 3.60 -9.14 24.79
C ALA A 155 5.03 -8.72 25.17
N ALA A 156 6.02 -8.98 24.33
CA ALA A 156 7.38 -8.51 24.53
C ALA A 156 7.45 -6.97 24.47
N ALA A 157 6.76 -6.35 23.51
CA ALA A 157 6.73 -4.91 23.36
C ALA A 157 6.09 -4.20 24.56
N VAL A 158 5.00 -4.75 25.12
CA VAL A 158 4.36 -4.23 26.35
C VAL A 158 5.34 -4.27 27.54
N ARG A 159 6.26 -5.24 27.57
CA ARG A 159 7.31 -5.35 28.61
C ARG A 159 8.55 -4.52 28.29
N GLY A 160 8.49 -3.60 27.31
CA GLY A 160 9.62 -2.80 26.87
C GLY A 160 10.73 -3.58 26.13
N ARG A 161 10.47 -4.84 25.75
CA ARG A 161 11.45 -5.68 25.03
C ARG A 161 11.15 -5.67 23.53
N SER A 162 12.20 -5.53 22.73
CA SER A 162 12.12 -5.67 21.26
C SER A 162 12.67 -7.03 20.87
N LEU A 163 11.86 -7.84 20.19
CA LEU A 163 12.34 -9.07 19.56
C LEU A 163 12.93 -8.71 18.20
N SER A 164 14.13 -9.20 17.93
CA SER A 164 14.80 -9.04 16.64
C SER A 164 14.97 -10.39 15.93
N GLU A 165 15.28 -10.31 14.65
CA GLU A 165 15.68 -11.43 13.82
C GLU A 165 16.91 -11.03 13.02
N THR A 166 17.84 -11.95 12.85
CA THR A 166 19.00 -11.75 11.99
C THR A 166 18.58 -11.89 10.54
N VAL A 167 18.75 -10.84 9.76
CA VAL A 167 18.41 -10.81 8.32
C VAL A 167 19.70 -10.63 7.53
N THR A 168 19.86 -11.40 6.47
CA THR A 168 20.94 -11.22 5.51
C THR A 168 20.42 -10.45 4.30
N ASP A 169 21.03 -9.30 3.99
CA ASP A 169 20.66 -8.50 2.82
C ASP A 169 21.16 -9.15 1.51
N ARG A 170 20.72 -8.57 0.38
CA ARG A 170 21.11 -9.03 -0.96
C ARG A 170 22.62 -8.96 -1.23
N ARG A 171 23.38 -8.25 -0.39
CA ARG A 171 24.84 -8.09 -0.47
C ARG A 171 25.57 -9.05 0.46
N GLY A 172 24.86 -9.98 1.12
CA GLY A 172 25.41 -10.91 2.09
C GLY A 172 25.72 -10.30 3.46
N ARG A 173 25.29 -9.07 3.75
CA ARG A 173 25.51 -8.44 5.05
C ARG A 173 24.39 -8.85 5.99
N THR A 174 24.74 -9.35 7.15
CA THR A 174 23.81 -9.69 8.22
C THR A 174 23.58 -8.48 9.13
N TYR A 175 22.31 -8.24 9.48
CA TYR A 175 21.93 -7.20 10.44
C TYR A 175 20.71 -7.67 11.25
N GLU A 176 20.59 -7.12 12.44
CA GLU A 176 19.43 -7.34 13.30
C GLU A 176 18.27 -6.46 12.85
N ARG A 177 17.13 -7.07 12.56
CA ARG A 177 15.89 -6.38 12.24
C ARG A 177 14.86 -6.63 13.32
N ARG A 178 14.27 -5.54 13.83
CA ARG A 178 13.17 -5.65 14.78
C ARG A 178 11.97 -6.39 14.16
N ARG A 179 11.50 -7.44 14.82
CA ARG A 179 10.29 -8.15 14.42
C ARG A 179 9.05 -7.31 14.68
N ARG A 180 8.19 -7.21 13.69
CA ARG A 180 6.87 -6.55 13.82
C ARG A 180 5.79 -7.63 13.89
N PRO A 181 4.78 -7.51 14.81
CA PRO A 181 3.71 -8.50 14.89
C PRO A 181 2.83 -8.43 13.65
N LEU A 182 2.49 -9.58 13.09
CA LEU A 182 1.50 -9.66 12.02
C LEU A 182 0.12 -9.24 12.55
N SER A 183 -0.64 -8.51 11.71
CA SER A 183 -2.05 -8.26 11.99
C SER A 183 -2.91 -9.46 11.60
N ASN A 184 -4.07 -9.62 12.26
CA ASN A 184 -5.04 -10.65 11.86
C ASN A 184 -5.49 -10.47 10.39
N THR A 185 -5.52 -9.24 9.89
CA THR A 185 -5.78 -8.95 8.47
C THR A 185 -4.71 -9.52 7.57
N SER A 186 -3.43 -9.40 7.93
CA SER A 186 -2.31 -9.96 7.16
C SER A 186 -2.32 -11.48 7.17
N ILE A 187 -2.60 -12.10 8.32
CA ILE A 187 -2.73 -13.57 8.43
C ILE A 187 -3.90 -14.06 7.56
N ASN A 188 -5.06 -13.40 7.65
CA ASN A 188 -6.23 -13.74 6.82
C ASN A 188 -5.95 -13.57 5.31
N ALA A 189 -5.14 -12.57 4.93
CA ALA A 189 -4.74 -12.39 3.54
C ALA A 189 -3.83 -13.54 3.04
N MET A 190 -2.97 -14.09 3.89
CA MET A 190 -2.18 -15.30 3.55
C MET A 190 -3.07 -16.52 3.40
N ILE A 191 -4.07 -16.70 4.29
CA ILE A 191 -5.06 -17.78 4.19
C ILE A 191 -5.89 -17.64 2.90
N THR A 192 -6.27 -16.41 2.54
CA THR A 192 -6.98 -16.14 1.28
C THR A 192 -6.13 -16.53 0.07
N LEU A 193 -4.85 -16.18 0.07
CA LEU A 193 -3.92 -16.54 -1.01
C LEU A 193 -3.73 -18.05 -1.10
N LEU A 194 -3.54 -18.74 0.04
CA LEU A 194 -3.48 -20.20 0.09
C LEU A 194 -4.75 -20.82 -0.52
N GLY A 195 -5.92 -20.25 -0.17
CA GLY A 195 -7.21 -20.69 -0.73
C GLY A 195 -7.32 -20.49 -2.25
N GLN A 196 -6.73 -19.45 -2.82
CA GLN A 196 -6.68 -19.25 -4.27
C GLN A 196 -5.78 -20.29 -4.96
N ILE A 197 -4.59 -20.53 -4.40
CA ILE A 197 -3.65 -21.53 -4.93
C ILE A 197 -4.26 -22.93 -4.89
N LEU A 198 -4.84 -23.34 -3.75
CA LEU A 198 -5.44 -24.65 -3.59
C LEU A 198 -6.77 -24.80 -4.35
N GLN A 199 -7.47 -23.70 -4.67
CA GLN A 199 -8.61 -23.76 -5.56
C GLN A 199 -8.19 -24.15 -6.97
N GLN A 200 -7.10 -23.58 -7.47
CA GLN A 200 -6.59 -23.97 -8.77
C GLN A 200 -6.09 -25.42 -8.79
N ALA A 201 -5.60 -25.95 -7.65
CA ALA A 201 -5.27 -27.37 -7.54
C ALA A 201 -6.55 -28.26 -7.62
N VAL A 202 -7.69 -27.80 -7.09
CA VAL A 202 -8.99 -28.45 -7.28
C VAL A 202 -9.43 -28.37 -8.73
N ASP A 203 -9.34 -27.19 -9.35
CA ASP A 203 -9.73 -26.95 -10.75
C ASP A 203 -8.88 -27.80 -11.75
N TYR A 204 -7.67 -28.20 -11.34
CA TYR A 204 -6.79 -29.10 -12.07
C TYR A 204 -6.88 -30.57 -11.60
N GLU A 205 -7.89 -30.89 -10.79
CA GLU A 205 -8.16 -32.26 -10.32
C GLU A 205 -7.00 -32.91 -9.52
N GLN A 206 -6.10 -32.09 -8.97
CA GLN A 206 -4.97 -32.59 -8.16
C GLN A 206 -5.37 -32.84 -6.70
N ILE A 207 -6.42 -32.22 -6.23
CA ILE A 207 -7.05 -32.48 -4.93
C ILE A 207 -8.58 -32.37 -5.08
N ASP A 208 -9.32 -33.18 -4.34
CA ASP A 208 -10.79 -33.27 -4.47
C ASP A 208 -11.51 -32.02 -3.94
N ARG A 209 -10.96 -31.35 -2.94
CA ARG A 209 -11.58 -30.19 -2.27
C ARG A 209 -10.55 -29.22 -1.71
N ASN A 210 -10.93 -27.95 -1.66
CA ASN A 210 -10.10 -26.91 -1.09
C ASN A 210 -10.14 -26.94 0.46
N PRO A 211 -9.05 -27.31 1.15
CA PRO A 211 -9.02 -27.44 2.60
C PRO A 211 -9.23 -26.10 3.35
N VAL A 212 -8.95 -24.97 2.70
CA VAL A 212 -9.19 -23.63 3.28
C VAL A 212 -10.68 -23.32 3.39
N ARG A 213 -11.51 -23.87 2.49
CA ARG A 213 -12.94 -23.57 2.39
C ARG A 213 -13.85 -24.55 3.15
N VAL A 214 -13.29 -25.62 3.68
CA VAL A 214 -14.06 -26.59 4.50
C VAL A 214 -14.61 -25.89 5.74
N GLY A 215 -15.93 -25.97 5.95
CA GLY A 215 -16.62 -25.26 7.04
C GLY A 215 -17.07 -23.83 6.70
N GLY A 216 -16.92 -23.41 5.43
CA GLY A 216 -17.33 -22.11 4.94
C GLY A 216 -16.16 -21.19 4.58
N ARG A 217 -16.45 -20.14 3.80
CA ARG A 217 -15.43 -19.23 3.23
C ARG A 217 -14.54 -18.55 4.27
N SER A 218 -15.06 -18.25 5.44
CA SER A 218 -14.36 -17.52 6.51
C SER A 218 -14.11 -18.36 7.77
N ALA A 219 -14.41 -19.66 7.75
CA ALA A 219 -14.30 -20.52 8.93
C ALA A 219 -12.91 -20.52 9.59
N ARG A 220 -11.85 -20.24 8.80
CA ARG A 220 -10.45 -20.23 9.26
C ARG A 220 -9.88 -18.85 9.49
N PHE A 221 -10.70 -17.79 9.35
CA PHE A 221 -10.23 -16.43 9.52
C PHE A 221 -10.20 -16.02 10.99
N LEU A 222 -9.17 -15.30 11.37
CA LEU A 222 -9.11 -14.61 12.64
C LEU A 222 -10.05 -13.40 12.64
N LYS A 223 -10.66 -13.11 13.78
CA LYS A 223 -11.48 -11.92 13.95
C LYS A 223 -10.64 -10.67 13.66
N ARG A 224 -11.13 -9.83 12.73
CA ARG A 224 -10.45 -8.57 12.41
C ARG A 224 -10.75 -7.55 13.49
N THR A 225 -9.72 -6.93 14.03
CA THR A 225 -9.87 -5.71 14.82
C THR A 225 -10.26 -4.60 13.85
N ARG A 226 -11.36 -3.89 14.11
CA ARG A 226 -11.68 -2.69 13.33
C ARG A 226 -10.56 -1.68 13.57
N PRO A 227 -9.87 -1.19 12.52
CA PRO A 227 -8.86 -0.18 12.72
C PRO A 227 -9.51 1.05 13.32
N ASN A 228 -8.87 1.64 14.33
CA ASN A 228 -9.26 2.96 14.78
C ASN A 228 -9.08 3.93 13.60
N ARG A 229 -10.18 4.51 13.13
CA ARG A 229 -10.18 5.42 11.98
C ARG A 229 -9.78 6.81 12.47
N THR A 230 -8.52 6.99 12.74
CA THR A 230 -7.94 8.23 13.25
C THR A 230 -8.00 9.33 12.18
N PHE A 231 -8.31 10.51 12.59
CA PHE A 231 -8.16 11.78 11.89
C PHE A 231 -7.78 12.84 12.93
N LEU A 232 -7.33 14.00 12.50
CA LEU A 232 -6.93 15.10 13.40
C LEU A 232 -8.08 16.09 13.60
N GLU A 233 -8.14 16.66 14.79
CA GLU A 233 -8.89 17.88 15.05
C GLU A 233 -8.17 19.09 14.41
N VAL A 234 -8.84 20.23 14.34
CA VAL A 234 -8.30 21.43 13.66
C VAL A 234 -7.02 21.92 14.36
N ASP A 235 -7.06 22.04 15.69
CA ASP A 235 -5.91 22.42 16.51
C ASP A 235 -4.74 21.42 16.42
N GLU A 236 -5.05 20.14 16.39
CA GLU A 236 -4.07 19.08 16.21
C GLU A 236 -3.40 19.15 14.84
N PHE A 237 -4.16 19.44 13.79
CA PHE A 237 -3.62 19.58 12.44
C PHE A 237 -2.76 20.84 12.31
N ILE A 238 -3.16 21.97 12.88
CA ILE A 238 -2.36 23.20 12.94
C ILE A 238 -1.03 22.92 13.68
N ALA A 239 -1.11 22.30 14.87
CA ALA A 239 0.10 21.95 15.63
C ALA A 239 1.07 21.04 14.83
N LEU A 240 0.54 20.15 14.02
CA LEU A 240 1.37 19.31 13.14
C LEU A 240 2.03 20.12 12.02
N LEU A 241 1.31 21.08 11.42
CA LEU A 241 1.86 21.97 10.39
C LEU A 241 2.96 22.88 10.96
N ASP A 242 2.75 23.44 12.15
CA ASP A 242 3.72 24.31 12.81
C ASP A 242 5.00 23.55 13.19
N ALA A 243 4.84 22.34 13.73
CA ALA A 243 5.99 21.46 14.00
C ALA A 243 6.77 21.09 12.73
N ALA A 244 6.10 20.92 11.60
CA ALA A 244 6.76 20.68 10.32
C ALA A 244 7.52 21.91 9.82
N SER A 245 7.00 23.13 10.08
CA SER A 245 7.69 24.40 9.79
C SER A 245 8.95 24.55 10.61
N GLU A 246 8.86 24.37 11.93
CA GLU A 246 10.02 24.39 12.82
C GLU A 246 11.15 23.46 12.35
N LEU A 247 10.78 22.20 11.96
CA LEU A 247 11.75 21.25 11.42
C LEU A 247 12.31 21.63 10.05
N GLU A 248 11.61 22.44 9.26
CA GLU A 248 12.13 23.01 8.00
C GLU A 248 13.15 24.11 8.31
N ASP A 249 12.85 25.01 9.27
CA ASP A 249 13.72 26.13 9.66
C ASP A 249 15.00 25.66 10.33
N GLU A 250 14.93 24.63 11.19
CA GLU A 250 16.07 24.01 11.86
C GLU A 250 16.91 23.11 10.92
N ALA A 251 16.42 22.81 9.72
CA ALA A 251 17.12 21.92 8.81
C ALA A 251 18.46 22.53 8.34
N ARG A 252 19.46 21.67 8.14
CA ARG A 252 20.72 22.08 7.46
C ARG A 252 20.36 22.58 6.06
N GLU A 253 21.17 23.51 5.54
CA GLU A 253 20.94 24.16 4.23
C GLU A 253 20.70 23.16 3.10
N ASP A 254 21.41 22.02 3.06
CA ASP A 254 21.23 20.97 2.07
C ASP A 254 19.85 20.29 2.12
N PHE A 255 19.10 20.49 3.22
CA PHE A 255 17.79 19.87 3.47
C PHE A 255 16.67 20.91 3.63
N LYS A 256 16.93 22.17 3.40
CA LYS A 256 15.91 23.23 3.30
C LYS A 256 15.27 23.23 1.92
N GLY A 257 14.09 23.81 1.80
CA GLY A 257 13.32 23.90 0.55
C GLY A 257 12.75 22.57 0.08
N LEU A 258 12.74 21.57 0.95
CA LEU A 258 12.19 20.25 0.62
C LEU A 258 10.68 20.17 0.86
N GLY A 259 10.07 21.19 1.49
CA GLY A 259 8.63 21.34 1.61
C GLY A 259 7.97 20.36 2.56
N ARG A 260 8.52 20.10 3.74
CA ARG A 260 7.93 19.19 4.75
C ARG A 260 6.53 19.62 5.14
N ARG A 261 6.36 20.92 5.46
CA ARG A 261 5.08 21.53 5.81
C ARG A 261 4.11 21.42 4.64
N ALA A 262 4.51 21.85 3.44
CA ALA A 262 3.68 21.81 2.24
C ALA A 262 3.24 20.37 1.85
N MET A 263 4.08 19.36 2.06
CA MET A 263 3.72 17.95 1.84
C MET A 263 2.63 17.48 2.82
N ILE A 264 2.77 17.81 4.11
CA ILE A 264 1.78 17.44 5.14
C ILE A 264 0.48 18.21 4.89
N ALA A 265 0.56 19.52 4.58
CA ALA A 265 -0.58 20.35 4.21
C ALA A 265 -1.33 19.78 3.01
N THR A 266 -0.62 19.35 1.96
CA THR A 266 -1.24 18.75 0.77
C THR A 266 -2.01 17.47 1.10
N LEU A 267 -1.45 16.59 1.93
CA LEU A 267 -2.16 15.37 2.35
C LEU A 267 -3.41 15.67 3.19
N GLY A 268 -3.33 16.68 4.07
CA GLY A 268 -4.40 17.04 5.00
C GLY A 268 -5.45 18.02 4.45
N LEU A 269 -5.13 18.78 3.37
CA LEU A 269 -6.00 19.79 2.78
C LEU A 269 -6.40 19.53 1.32
N ALA A 270 -5.81 18.50 0.65
CA ALA A 270 -6.24 18.03 -0.66
C ALA A 270 -6.60 16.54 -0.67
N GLY A 271 -6.33 15.82 0.42
CA GLY A 271 -6.72 14.43 0.56
C GLY A 271 -6.04 13.47 -0.41
N LEU A 272 -4.85 13.77 -0.90
CA LEU A 272 -4.11 12.90 -1.82
C LEU A 272 -3.69 11.58 -1.15
N ARG A 273 -3.52 10.51 -1.95
CA ARG A 273 -2.78 9.34 -1.50
C ARG A 273 -1.29 9.67 -1.45
N ILE A 274 -0.54 9.02 -0.58
CA ILE A 274 0.92 9.28 -0.50
C ILE A 274 1.63 9.00 -1.83
N GLY A 275 1.22 7.99 -2.59
CA GLY A 275 1.73 7.74 -3.94
C GLY A 275 1.46 8.90 -4.88
N GLU A 276 0.23 9.43 -4.89
CA GLU A 276 -0.17 10.59 -5.69
C GLU A 276 0.67 11.85 -5.33
N LEU A 277 0.93 12.05 -4.03
CA LEU A 277 1.76 13.16 -3.55
C LEU A 277 3.21 13.08 -4.07
N VAL A 278 3.86 11.92 -3.95
CA VAL A 278 5.27 11.77 -4.33
C VAL A 278 5.46 11.68 -5.84
N ASP A 279 4.42 11.34 -6.59
CA ASP A 279 4.40 11.29 -8.05
C ASP A 279 3.96 12.61 -8.70
N LEU A 280 3.40 13.55 -7.92
CA LEU A 280 2.88 14.83 -8.42
C LEU A 280 3.97 15.61 -9.17
N LYS A 281 3.67 16.01 -10.41
CA LYS A 281 4.55 16.81 -11.27
C LYS A 281 4.22 18.29 -11.17
N VAL A 282 5.21 19.14 -11.43
CA VAL A 282 5.02 20.60 -11.46
C VAL A 282 3.94 21.01 -12.45
N ALA A 283 3.90 20.39 -13.63
CA ALA A 283 2.88 20.67 -14.67
C ALA A 283 1.44 20.31 -14.23
N GLN A 284 1.28 19.51 -13.20
CA GLN A 284 -0.02 19.07 -12.67
C GLN A 284 -0.57 20.03 -11.60
N VAL A 285 0.20 21.02 -11.16
CA VAL A 285 -0.18 21.97 -10.12
C VAL A 285 -0.57 23.30 -10.75
N ASP A 286 -1.86 23.60 -10.79
CA ASP A 286 -2.42 24.85 -11.32
C ASP A 286 -2.81 25.77 -10.16
N LEU A 287 -1.85 26.57 -9.69
CA LEU A 287 -2.06 27.50 -8.56
C LEU A 287 -2.98 28.68 -8.93
N GLN A 288 -3.06 29.05 -10.22
CA GLN A 288 -3.96 30.11 -10.66
C GLN A 288 -5.43 29.72 -10.54
N ARG A 289 -5.72 28.45 -10.86
CA ARG A 289 -7.08 27.90 -10.75
C ARG A 289 -7.34 27.16 -9.45
N SER A 290 -6.38 27.13 -8.54
CA SER A 290 -6.46 26.38 -7.28
C SER A 290 -6.82 24.90 -7.49
N ARG A 291 -6.10 24.21 -8.39
CA ARG A 291 -6.38 22.81 -8.75
C ARG A 291 -5.12 21.97 -8.91
N LEU A 292 -5.24 20.69 -8.60
CA LEU A 292 -4.26 19.65 -8.87
C LEU A 292 -4.84 18.68 -9.91
N LYS A 293 -4.08 18.39 -10.97
CA LYS A 293 -4.49 17.47 -12.04
C LYS A 293 -3.79 16.13 -11.84
N LEU A 294 -4.51 15.12 -11.36
CA LEU A 294 -3.98 13.78 -11.17
C LEU A 294 -4.27 12.96 -12.43
N THR A 295 -3.24 12.71 -13.22
CA THR A 295 -3.34 12.02 -14.52
C THR A 295 -2.91 10.57 -14.47
N ASP A 296 -2.02 10.22 -13.52
CA ASP A 296 -1.48 8.87 -13.37
C ASP A 296 -2.12 8.17 -12.17
N SER A 297 -3.04 7.24 -12.42
CA SER A 297 -3.68 6.45 -11.38
C SER A 297 -3.89 5.00 -11.82
N LYS A 298 -3.79 4.07 -10.85
CA LYS A 298 -4.10 2.64 -11.03
C LYS A 298 -5.57 2.37 -11.43
N THR A 299 -6.47 3.36 -11.28
CA THR A 299 -7.90 3.22 -11.57
C THR A 299 -8.40 4.46 -12.30
N GLU A 300 -9.40 4.31 -13.17
CA GLU A 300 -10.06 5.44 -13.84
C GLU A 300 -10.56 6.50 -12.87
N ALA A 301 -11.11 6.10 -11.73
CA ALA A 301 -11.55 7.01 -10.66
C ALA A 301 -10.39 7.78 -9.99
N GLY A 302 -9.15 7.38 -10.23
CA GLY A 302 -7.97 8.07 -9.74
C GLY A 302 -7.54 9.25 -10.62
N VAL A 303 -7.88 9.23 -11.91
CA VAL A 303 -7.67 10.36 -12.84
C VAL A 303 -8.74 11.40 -12.52
N ARG A 304 -8.33 12.53 -11.96
CA ARG A 304 -9.27 13.56 -11.50
C ARG A 304 -8.58 14.91 -11.32
N GLU A 305 -9.38 15.97 -11.30
CA GLU A 305 -8.96 17.27 -10.79
C GLU A 305 -9.38 17.41 -9.32
N VAL A 306 -8.45 17.84 -8.48
CA VAL A 306 -8.69 18.10 -7.05
C VAL A 306 -8.66 19.60 -6.84
N GLU A 307 -9.74 20.15 -6.30
CA GLU A 307 -9.81 21.54 -5.87
C GLU A 307 -9.04 21.70 -4.56
N ILE A 308 -8.25 22.77 -4.44
CA ILE A 308 -7.47 23.06 -3.24
C ILE A 308 -7.96 24.35 -2.60
N SER A 309 -7.92 24.39 -1.26
CA SER A 309 -8.25 25.60 -0.51
C SER A 309 -7.25 26.72 -0.79
N LEU A 310 -7.66 27.97 -0.54
CA LEU A 310 -6.77 29.13 -0.68
C LEU A 310 -5.56 29.03 0.24
N HIS A 311 -5.74 28.50 1.46
CA HIS A 311 -4.65 28.26 2.39
C HIS A 311 -3.62 27.26 1.79
N LEU A 312 -4.08 26.14 1.26
CA LEU A 312 -3.17 25.17 0.63
C LEU A 312 -2.49 25.76 -0.62
N ARG A 313 -3.21 26.55 -1.42
CA ARG A 313 -2.62 27.23 -2.58
C ARG A 313 -1.44 28.11 -2.14
N ASP A 314 -1.59 28.87 -1.08
CA ASP A 314 -0.58 29.78 -0.57
C ASP A 314 0.64 29.00 -0.01
N GLU A 315 0.41 27.90 0.73
CA GLU A 315 1.46 26.97 1.17
C GLU A 315 2.27 26.38 -0.03
N LEU A 316 1.56 26.02 -1.10
CA LEU A 316 2.22 25.49 -2.31
C LEU A 316 2.98 26.59 -3.06
N LEU A 317 2.48 27.82 -3.08
CA LEU A 317 3.16 28.95 -3.68
C LEU A 317 4.47 29.25 -2.94
N GLU A 318 4.43 29.30 -1.61
CA GLU A 318 5.65 29.48 -0.78
C GLU A 318 6.68 28.39 -1.07
N HIS A 319 6.24 27.13 -1.16
CA HIS A 319 7.11 26.02 -1.53
C HIS A 319 7.79 26.24 -2.90
N VAL A 320 7.02 26.68 -3.92
CA VAL A 320 7.56 26.98 -5.25
C VAL A 320 8.59 28.11 -5.18
N MET A 321 8.28 29.17 -4.44
CA MET A 321 9.18 30.33 -4.27
C MET A 321 10.48 29.91 -3.59
N ASP A 322 10.43 29.12 -2.52
CA ASP A 322 11.62 28.64 -1.82
C ASP A 322 12.47 27.72 -2.71
N ARG A 323 11.87 26.77 -3.43
CA ARG A 323 12.60 25.93 -4.40
C ARG A 323 13.30 26.75 -5.48
N ARG A 324 12.65 27.78 -6.03
CA ARG A 324 13.23 28.67 -7.02
C ARG A 324 14.38 29.51 -6.45
N ALA A 325 14.19 30.07 -5.26
CA ALA A 325 15.23 30.85 -4.57
C ALA A 325 16.50 30.02 -4.34
N ARG A 326 16.35 28.73 -4.04
CA ARG A 326 17.44 27.78 -3.82
C ARG A 326 17.94 27.10 -5.09
N LYS A 327 17.41 27.46 -6.25
CA LYS A 327 17.76 26.87 -7.57
C LYS A 327 17.61 25.36 -7.61
N LEU A 328 16.64 24.82 -6.86
CA LEU A 328 16.30 23.39 -6.90
C LEU A 328 15.50 23.06 -8.18
N PRO A 329 15.61 21.82 -8.71
CA PRO A 329 14.86 21.40 -9.89
C PRO A 329 13.36 21.61 -9.73
N HIS A 330 12.75 22.36 -10.66
CA HIS A 330 11.32 22.69 -10.62
C HIS A 330 10.78 23.00 -12.03
N GLY A 331 11.20 22.23 -13.02
CA GLY A 331 10.65 22.27 -14.38
C GLY A 331 9.33 21.49 -14.48
N PRO A 332 8.56 21.64 -15.57
CA PRO A 332 7.24 21.02 -15.73
C PRO A 332 7.21 19.50 -15.51
N ALA A 333 8.27 18.80 -15.91
CA ALA A 333 8.40 17.34 -15.80
C ALA A 333 8.97 16.88 -14.44
N ASP A 334 9.51 17.80 -13.63
CA ASP A 334 10.06 17.46 -12.33
C ASP A 334 8.97 17.12 -11.32
N HIS A 335 9.34 16.36 -10.29
CA HIS A 335 8.42 16.11 -9.18
C HIS A 335 8.22 17.38 -8.36
N PHE A 336 6.98 17.75 -8.10
CA PHE A 336 6.66 18.97 -7.36
C PHE A 336 7.33 18.98 -5.97
N PHE A 337 7.24 17.84 -5.27
CA PHE A 337 7.95 17.61 -4.01
C PHE A 337 9.25 16.80 -4.19
N GLY A 338 9.98 17.03 -5.27
CA GLY A 338 11.22 16.33 -5.57
C GLY A 338 12.30 16.49 -4.47
N THR A 339 13.28 15.58 -4.47
CA THR A 339 14.49 15.73 -3.67
C THR A 339 15.30 16.94 -4.12
N SER A 340 16.44 17.21 -3.46
CA SER A 340 17.38 18.25 -3.92
C SER A 340 17.90 18.01 -5.35
N SER A 341 17.92 16.76 -5.81
CA SER A 341 18.27 16.38 -7.19
C SER A 341 17.07 16.33 -8.15
N GLY A 342 15.84 16.70 -7.72
CA GLY A 342 14.62 16.60 -8.52
C GLY A 342 14.00 15.19 -8.60
N SER A 343 14.65 14.19 -8.01
CA SER A 343 14.18 12.80 -8.05
C SER A 343 12.90 12.60 -7.24
N ARG A 344 12.15 11.57 -7.62
CA ARG A 344 10.96 11.08 -6.85
C ARG A 344 11.33 10.77 -5.41
N ARG A 345 10.48 11.16 -4.47
CA ARG A 345 10.62 10.76 -3.08
C ARG A 345 10.08 9.35 -2.87
N ASP A 346 10.69 8.67 -1.92
CA ASP A 346 10.20 7.40 -1.40
C ASP A 346 9.08 7.64 -0.36
N ALA A 347 7.94 6.96 -0.53
CA ALA A 347 6.78 7.10 0.34
C ALA A 347 7.05 6.61 1.79
N ASP A 348 7.90 5.59 1.96
CA ASP A 348 8.26 5.10 3.29
C ASP A 348 9.20 6.10 3.99
N ARG A 349 10.13 6.71 3.24
CA ARG A 349 10.99 7.79 3.79
C ARG A 349 10.18 9.02 4.18
N PHE A 350 9.12 9.36 3.44
CA PHE A 350 8.21 10.43 3.87
C PHE A 350 7.58 10.08 5.22
N ARG A 351 7.05 8.87 5.35
CA ARG A 351 6.42 8.41 6.59
C ARG A 351 7.37 8.44 7.78
N ASP A 352 8.56 7.87 7.61
CA ASP A 352 9.49 7.65 8.71
C ASP A 352 10.35 8.88 9.05
N ARG A 353 10.65 9.74 8.07
CA ARG A 353 11.60 10.85 8.24
C ARG A 353 10.98 12.24 8.21
N ILE A 354 9.76 12.37 7.67
CA ILE A 354 9.06 13.65 7.63
C ILE A 354 7.87 13.60 8.60
N LEU A 355 6.89 12.76 8.33
CA LEU A 355 5.67 12.73 9.13
C LEU A 355 5.92 12.30 10.58
N ALA A 356 6.68 11.23 10.80
CA ALA A 356 6.95 10.75 12.17
C ALA A 356 7.68 11.80 13.00
N ARG A 357 8.66 12.51 12.42
CA ARG A 357 9.38 13.59 13.12
C ARG A 357 8.51 14.80 13.40
N ALA A 358 7.63 15.17 12.46
CA ALA A 358 6.68 16.26 12.69
C ALA A 358 5.70 15.92 13.82
N VAL A 359 5.22 14.67 13.89
CA VAL A 359 4.37 14.17 15.00
C VAL A 359 5.13 14.21 16.33
N GLU A 360 6.38 13.74 16.36
CA GLU A 360 7.23 13.78 17.55
C GLU A 360 7.41 15.21 18.06
N ARG A 361 7.75 16.16 17.17
CA ARG A 361 7.89 17.57 17.51
C ARG A 361 6.56 18.18 17.97
N ALA A 362 5.46 17.95 17.27
CA ALA A 362 4.14 18.43 17.66
C ALA A 362 3.73 17.91 19.06
N ASN A 363 4.02 16.65 19.36
CA ASN A 363 3.76 16.08 20.69
C ASN A 363 4.62 16.72 21.76
N ALA A 364 5.90 16.99 21.50
CA ALA A 364 6.76 17.71 22.44
C ALA A 364 6.22 19.12 22.73
N ASN A 365 5.80 19.87 21.71
CA ASN A 365 5.22 21.18 21.86
C ASN A 365 3.89 21.14 22.62
N ARG A 366 2.99 20.21 22.30
CA ARG A 366 1.69 20.03 22.98
C ARG A 366 1.88 19.62 24.45
N ASN A 367 2.79 18.72 24.75
CA ASN A 367 3.12 18.30 26.11
C ASN A 367 3.65 19.48 26.95
N ALA A 368 4.48 20.37 26.37
CA ALA A 368 4.96 21.57 27.03
C ALA A 368 3.82 22.55 27.39
N LEU A 369 2.72 22.50 26.67
CA LEU A 369 1.49 23.28 26.92
C LEU A 369 0.44 22.53 27.78
N GLY A 370 0.77 21.32 28.25
CA GLY A 370 -0.17 20.49 29.03
C GLY A 370 -1.33 19.91 28.20
N LEU A 371 -1.19 19.87 26.86
CA LEU A 371 -2.19 19.32 25.93
C LEU A 371 -1.89 17.83 25.66
N ALA A 372 -2.95 17.09 25.29
CA ALA A 372 -2.82 15.68 24.91
C ALA A 372 -1.98 15.52 23.64
N GLU A 373 -1.25 14.40 23.56
CA GLU A 373 -0.53 14.03 22.34
C GLU A 373 -1.46 13.80 21.15
N LEU A 374 -0.94 14.00 19.96
CA LEU A 374 -1.61 13.65 18.72
C LEU A 374 -1.89 12.14 18.66
N PRO A 375 -3.02 11.72 18.10
CA PRO A 375 -3.28 10.30 17.87
C PRO A 375 -2.27 9.71 16.88
N ALA A 376 -2.18 8.38 16.81
CA ALA A 376 -1.31 7.71 15.84
C ALA A 376 -1.68 8.10 14.40
N ILE A 377 -0.77 8.78 13.69
CA ILE A 377 -1.00 9.38 12.37
C ILE A 377 -0.23 8.63 11.28
N THR A 378 -0.91 8.46 10.17
CA THR A 378 -0.35 7.94 8.92
C THR A 378 -0.73 8.88 7.76
N PRO A 379 -0.12 8.81 6.59
CA PRO A 379 -0.57 9.57 5.42
C PRO A 379 -2.06 9.35 5.11
N HIS A 380 -2.57 8.15 5.38
CA HIS A 380 -4.00 7.88 5.18
C HIS A 380 -4.88 8.52 6.25
N SER A 381 -4.37 8.75 7.46
CA SER A 381 -5.08 9.52 8.49
C SER A 381 -5.24 10.99 8.07
N LEU A 382 -4.22 11.60 7.47
CA LEU A 382 -4.30 12.97 6.92
C LEU A 382 -5.36 13.09 5.82
N ARG A 383 -5.44 12.10 4.93
CA ARG A 383 -6.51 12.04 3.91
C ARG A 383 -7.90 11.92 4.54
N ARG A 384 -8.04 11.22 5.67
CA ARG A 384 -9.30 11.18 6.44
C ARG A 384 -9.58 12.52 7.10
N THR A 385 -8.56 13.20 7.63
CA THR A 385 -8.68 14.55 8.18
C THR A 385 -9.29 15.49 7.15
N TRP A 386 -8.77 15.51 5.91
CA TRP A 386 -9.34 16.29 4.82
C TRP A 386 -10.83 15.97 4.58
N ALA A 387 -11.14 14.66 4.45
CA ALA A 387 -12.54 14.27 4.20
C ALA A 387 -13.47 14.67 5.35
N THR A 388 -12.98 14.62 6.60
CA THR A 388 -13.71 15.07 7.78
C THR A 388 -13.89 16.59 7.76
N PHE A 389 -12.86 17.35 7.47
CA PHE A 389 -12.93 18.81 7.36
C PHE A 389 -13.89 19.26 6.25
N ALA A 390 -13.82 18.62 5.07
CA ALA A 390 -14.74 18.89 3.97
C ALA A 390 -16.20 18.62 4.37
N ALA A 391 -16.46 17.52 5.10
CA ALA A 391 -17.79 17.22 5.62
C ALA A 391 -18.26 18.25 6.68
N MET A 392 -17.33 18.71 7.54
CA MET A 392 -17.63 19.70 8.58
C MET A 392 -17.99 21.06 8.00
N ILE A 393 -17.39 21.50 6.90
CA ILE A 393 -17.79 22.72 6.18
C ILE A 393 -19.03 22.53 5.31
N GLY A 394 -19.63 21.33 5.31
CA GLY A 394 -20.90 21.04 4.62
C GLY A 394 -20.78 20.66 3.14
N ARG A 395 -19.59 20.21 2.68
CA ARG A 395 -19.43 19.72 1.31
C ARG A 395 -20.22 18.43 1.09
N ASP A 396 -20.79 18.30 -0.10
CA ASP A 396 -21.61 17.14 -0.48
C ASP A 396 -20.79 15.83 -0.47
N PRO A 397 -21.35 14.70 0.02
CA PRO A 397 -20.67 13.42 0.06
C PRO A 397 -20.15 12.92 -1.30
N LYS A 398 -20.89 13.18 -2.39
CA LYS A 398 -20.46 12.78 -3.74
C LYS A 398 -19.29 13.64 -4.21
N TRP A 399 -19.31 14.94 -3.89
CA TRP A 399 -18.19 15.83 -4.16
C TRP A 399 -16.94 15.35 -3.40
N ILE A 400 -17.05 15.07 -2.08
CA ILE A 400 -15.93 14.55 -1.30
C ILE A 400 -15.40 13.25 -1.92
N ALA A 401 -16.28 12.32 -2.29
CA ALA A 401 -15.89 11.05 -2.91
C ALA A 401 -15.15 11.26 -4.25
N SER A 402 -15.62 12.21 -5.08
CA SER A 402 -14.97 12.55 -6.37
C SER A 402 -13.58 13.14 -6.15
N GLN A 403 -13.43 14.07 -5.19
CA GLN A 403 -12.16 14.72 -4.87
C GLN A 403 -11.10 13.71 -4.37
N ILE A 404 -11.50 12.76 -3.54
CA ILE A 404 -10.57 11.73 -3.06
C ILE A 404 -10.45 10.52 -3.99
N GLY A 405 -11.25 10.41 -5.06
CA GLY A 405 -11.22 9.26 -5.98
C GLY A 405 -11.57 7.94 -5.28
N HIS A 406 -12.70 7.90 -4.60
CA HIS A 406 -13.26 6.69 -3.99
C HIS A 406 -14.33 6.10 -4.90
N THR A 407 -14.18 4.82 -5.21
CA THR A 407 -15.18 4.03 -5.97
C THR A 407 -16.36 3.59 -5.10
N SER A 408 -16.20 3.54 -3.77
CA SER A 408 -17.24 3.10 -2.84
C SER A 408 -17.71 4.24 -1.92
N PRO A 409 -19.02 4.51 -1.83
CA PRO A 409 -19.60 5.53 -0.95
C PRO A 409 -19.44 5.23 0.54
N SER A 410 -19.25 3.96 0.92
CA SER A 410 -19.24 3.52 2.33
C SER A 410 -18.22 4.25 3.22
N PHE A 411 -17.08 4.64 2.67
CA PHE A 411 -16.09 5.44 3.40
C PHE A 411 -16.64 6.83 3.71
N THR A 412 -17.23 7.50 2.73
CA THR A 412 -17.77 8.86 2.88
C THR A 412 -18.89 8.89 3.91
N PHE A 413 -19.79 7.90 3.90
CA PHE A 413 -20.84 7.77 4.94
C PHE A 413 -20.24 7.60 6.34
N SER A 414 -19.14 6.85 6.49
CA SER A 414 -18.49 6.69 7.79
C SER A 414 -17.86 7.99 8.32
N VAL A 415 -17.43 8.88 7.45
CA VAL A 415 -16.93 10.22 7.81
C VAL A 415 -18.08 11.09 8.34
N TYR A 416 -19.22 11.10 7.64
CA TYR A 416 -20.40 11.86 8.07
C TYR A 416 -20.95 11.40 9.42
N GLN A 417 -20.97 10.08 9.68
CA GLN A 417 -21.35 9.55 11.00
C GLN A 417 -20.42 10.05 12.11
N GLN A 418 -19.12 10.18 11.84
CA GLN A 418 -18.16 10.69 12.81
C GLN A 418 -18.34 12.20 13.08
N VAL A 419 -18.65 12.99 12.05
CA VAL A 419 -18.93 14.42 12.19
C VAL A 419 -20.17 14.67 13.05
N ALA A 420 -21.22 13.87 12.86
CA ALA A 420 -22.48 14.01 13.61
C ALA A 420 -22.34 13.78 15.13
N THR A 421 -21.28 13.10 15.58
CA THR A 421 -21.05 12.80 17.01
C THR A 421 -20.17 13.83 17.73
N ARG A 422 -19.66 14.84 17.04
CA ARG A 422 -18.76 15.84 17.62
C ARG A 422 -19.48 16.92 18.42
N ARG A 423 -18.80 17.37 19.48
CA ARG A 423 -19.38 18.36 20.41
C ARG A 423 -18.86 19.78 20.20
N PHE A 424 -17.66 19.96 19.66
CA PHE A 424 -17.04 21.28 19.48
C PHE A 424 -16.14 21.30 18.24
N VAL A 425 -16.19 22.39 17.48
CA VAL A 425 -15.33 22.67 16.33
C VAL A 425 -14.99 24.15 16.35
N ASP A 426 -13.72 24.49 16.21
CA ASP A 426 -13.32 25.85 15.90
C ASP A 426 -13.67 26.14 14.43
N GLU A 427 -14.88 26.68 14.21
CA GLU A 427 -15.41 26.96 12.87
C GLU A 427 -14.55 27.99 12.13
N GLN A 428 -14.00 28.98 12.83
CA GLN A 428 -13.19 30.03 12.22
C GLN A 428 -11.85 29.49 11.75
N ALA A 429 -11.14 28.71 12.60
CA ALA A 429 -9.89 28.05 12.21
C ALA A 429 -10.11 27.04 11.08
N LEU A 430 -11.17 26.24 11.15
CA LEU A 430 -11.52 25.31 10.10
C LEU A 430 -11.79 26.02 8.76
N TRP A 431 -12.56 27.10 8.80
CA TRP A 431 -12.88 27.89 7.61
C TRP A 431 -11.63 28.51 6.99
N SER A 432 -10.69 29.00 7.80
CA SER A 432 -9.42 29.55 7.31
C SER A 432 -8.58 28.53 6.54
N LEU A 433 -8.59 27.27 6.97
CA LEU A 433 -7.87 26.17 6.30
C LEU A 433 -8.57 25.67 5.02
N MET A 434 -9.90 25.66 5.02
CA MET A 434 -10.70 24.92 4.03
C MET A 434 -11.47 25.81 3.05
N ARG A 435 -11.33 27.15 3.09
CA ARG A 435 -12.01 28.05 2.16
C ARG A 435 -11.52 27.85 0.72
N PHE A 436 -12.44 27.69 -0.20
CA PHE A 436 -12.17 27.56 -1.64
C PHE A 436 -12.38 28.89 -2.37
N ALA A 437 -11.87 29.02 -3.61
CA ALA A 437 -11.84 30.28 -4.35
C ALA A 437 -13.23 30.82 -4.72
N ASP A 438 -14.22 29.95 -4.84
CA ASP A 438 -15.62 30.26 -5.17
C ASP A 438 -16.49 30.60 -3.95
N GLU A 439 -15.92 30.58 -2.75
CA GLU A 439 -16.63 30.83 -1.50
C GLU A 439 -16.41 32.27 -0.99
N PRO A 440 -17.39 32.86 -0.26
CA PRO A 440 -17.27 34.21 0.26
C PRO A 440 -16.09 34.37 1.20
N SER A 441 -15.53 35.57 1.29
CA SER A 441 -14.38 35.87 2.16
C SER A 441 -14.70 35.72 3.64
N GLU A 442 -15.95 35.96 4.03
CA GLU A 442 -16.46 35.82 5.39
C GLU A 442 -17.59 34.79 5.42
N ARG A 443 -17.53 33.84 6.32
CA ARG A 443 -18.65 32.94 6.58
C ARG A 443 -19.60 33.67 7.54
N VAL A 444 -20.82 33.91 7.10
CA VAL A 444 -21.89 34.34 8.03
C VAL A 444 -22.08 33.15 9.00
N PRO A 445 -21.99 33.36 10.34
CA PRO A 445 -22.17 32.28 11.30
C PRO A 445 -23.54 31.63 11.02
N SER A 446 -23.54 30.33 10.71
CA SER A 446 -24.77 29.59 10.60
C SER A 446 -25.49 29.73 11.94
N ARG A 447 -26.73 30.22 11.91
CA ARG A 447 -27.63 30.28 13.07
C ARG A 447 -27.43 28.96 13.84
N GLN A 448 -27.08 29.08 15.13
CA GLN A 448 -27.00 27.92 16.01
C GLN A 448 -28.27 27.10 15.77
N MET A 449 -28.14 25.87 15.33
CA MET A 449 -29.21 24.89 15.45
C MET A 449 -29.46 24.75 16.96
N THR A 450 -30.37 25.57 17.47
CA THR A 450 -30.93 25.37 18.78
C THR A 450 -31.47 23.95 18.79
N ARG A 451 -30.86 23.12 19.62
CA ARG A 451 -31.44 21.83 19.98
C ARG A 451 -32.84 22.02 20.43
N GLY A 452 -33.80 21.78 19.55
CA GLY A 452 -35.16 21.48 19.97
C GLY A 452 -35.07 20.22 20.82
N THR A 453 -35.41 20.33 22.08
CA THR A 453 -35.75 19.19 22.93
C THR A 453 -36.71 18.31 22.14
N PRO A 454 -36.51 17.02 22.01
CA PRO A 454 -37.49 16.15 21.36
C PRO A 454 -38.74 16.14 22.28
N THR A 455 -39.75 16.90 21.92
CA THR A 455 -41.09 16.64 22.40
C THR A 455 -41.53 15.32 21.74
N HIS A 456 -41.77 14.35 22.56
CA HIS A 456 -42.33 13.07 22.23
C HIS A 456 -43.72 13.31 21.59
N ASP A 457 -43.77 13.31 20.25
CA ASP A 457 -45.01 13.14 19.52
C ASP A 457 -44.80 12.02 18.49
N GLY A 458 -45.49 10.92 18.77
CA GLY A 458 -45.28 9.62 18.12
C GLY A 458 -46.09 9.49 16.83
N SER A 459 -45.68 10.11 15.73
CA SER A 459 -46.36 9.87 14.45
C SER A 459 -45.53 10.08 13.16
N GLN A 460 -44.20 9.87 13.17
CA GLN A 460 -43.42 9.89 11.93
C GLN A 460 -42.26 8.86 11.90
N ALA A 461 -42.43 7.68 12.50
CA ALA A 461 -41.45 6.59 12.42
C ALA A 461 -41.62 5.67 11.20
N GLY A 462 -42.49 5.98 10.25
CA GLY A 462 -42.89 5.03 9.18
C GLY A 462 -42.21 5.19 7.82
N ALA A 463 -41.37 6.22 7.60
CA ALA A 463 -40.85 6.49 6.25
C ALA A 463 -39.38 6.13 6.03
N PHE A 464 -38.59 5.82 7.07
CA PHE A 464 -37.16 5.52 6.95
C PHE A 464 -36.84 4.02 6.91
N ASP A 465 -37.71 3.15 7.42
CA ASP A 465 -37.50 1.69 7.43
C ASP A 465 -37.75 1.01 6.06
N LEU A 466 -38.55 1.61 5.20
CA LEU A 466 -38.89 1.06 3.88
C LEU A 466 -37.80 1.23 2.81
N ALA A 467 -36.77 2.03 3.07
CA ALA A 467 -35.67 2.25 2.13
C ALA A 467 -34.50 1.27 2.35
N VAL A 468 -34.41 0.63 3.51
CA VAL A 468 -33.31 -0.31 3.83
C VAL A 468 -33.66 -1.75 3.41
N GLU A 469 -34.93 -2.13 3.42
CA GLU A 469 -35.36 -3.48 3.02
C GLU A 469 -35.33 -3.75 1.49
N ARG A 470 -35.30 -2.70 0.65
CA ARG A 470 -35.28 -2.89 -0.83
C ARG A 470 -33.90 -3.02 -1.45
N LEU A 471 -32.84 -2.98 -0.67
CA LEU A 471 -31.48 -3.12 -1.17
C LEU A 471 -30.79 -4.44 -0.77
N GLY A 472 -31.57 -5.38 -0.17
CA GLY A 472 -31.07 -6.69 0.31
C GLY A 472 -31.22 -7.86 -0.65
N ASP A 473 -31.96 -7.75 -1.75
CA ASP A 473 -32.40 -8.91 -2.53
C ASP A 473 -31.85 -8.99 -3.97
N HIS A 474 -30.71 -8.43 -4.27
CA HIS A 474 -30.03 -8.68 -5.56
C HIS A 474 -28.54 -8.85 -5.40
N GLU A 475 -28.12 -10.05 -4.95
CA GLU A 475 -26.84 -10.67 -5.33
C GLU A 475 -26.95 -12.19 -5.13
N HIS A 476 -27.15 -12.86 -6.26
CA HIS A 476 -26.79 -14.26 -6.46
C HIS A 476 -25.37 -14.38 -7.01
#